data_f77c34bb7ac8d84061d441eae13eab8a
#
_entry.id   f77c34bb7ac8d84061d441eae13eab8a
#
_cell.length_a   1.000
_cell.length_b   1.000
_cell.length_c   1.000
_cell.angle_alpha   90.00
_cell.angle_beta   90.00
_cell.angle_gamma   90.00
#
_symmetry.space_group_name_H-M   'P 1'
#
loop_
_entity.id
_entity.type
_entity.pdbx_description
1 polymer ?
#
loop_
_entity_poly.entity_id
_entity_poly.type
_entity_poly.pdbx_seq_one_letter_code
_entity_poly.pdbx_strand_id
1 'polypeptide(L)'
;MKITSFNPSIVTKDIDAVVSIFEALGFEKKHNPTGTSAVGNQYVSYRMSDPNGFHVDISSSTATREQDLTCIRMNVDDFDEAYAFLIARGFKNMQNSTVTDTGSAKACILYSPSGFGINLIQHIRK
;
A
#
# COMPACT_ATOMS: atom_id res chain seq x y z
N MET A 1 1.64 -18.04 7.38
CA MET A 1 0.84 -16.98 6.75
C MET A 1 0.78 -17.20 5.25
N LYS A 2 -0.27 -16.74 4.63
CA LYS A 2 -0.51 -16.93 3.21
C LYS A 2 -0.65 -15.57 2.54
N ILE A 3 0.04 -15.39 1.41
CA ILE A 3 -0.11 -14.20 0.58
C ILE A 3 -1.37 -14.34 -0.24
N THR A 4 -2.26 -13.36 -0.17
CA THR A 4 -3.56 -13.40 -0.85
C THR A 4 -3.64 -12.42 -2.01
N SER A 5 -2.76 -11.42 -2.08
CA SER A 5 -2.60 -10.57 -3.26
C SER A 5 -1.20 -9.96 -3.28
N PHE A 6 -0.72 -9.59 -4.46
CA PHE A 6 0.66 -9.14 -4.64
C PHE A 6 0.72 -8.31 -5.92
N ASN A 7 0.98 -7.00 -5.79
CA ASN A 7 1.02 -6.11 -6.95
C ASN A 7 1.79 -4.82 -6.64
N PRO A 8 2.21 -4.07 -7.68
CA PRO A 8 2.86 -2.78 -7.48
C PRO A 8 1.94 -1.78 -6.78
N SER A 9 2.53 -0.93 -5.95
CA SER A 9 1.84 0.15 -5.28
C SER A 9 2.68 1.42 -5.37
N ILE A 10 2.05 2.52 -5.74
CA ILE A 10 2.71 3.82 -5.87
C ILE A 10 2.06 4.79 -4.91
N VAL A 11 2.87 5.42 -4.06
CA VAL A 11 2.43 6.48 -3.17
C VAL A 11 2.94 7.80 -3.74
N THR A 12 2.03 8.73 -4.03
CA THR A 12 2.37 9.97 -4.73
C THR A 12 1.66 11.16 -4.09
N LYS A 13 2.27 12.33 -4.20
CA LYS A 13 1.60 13.58 -3.82
C LYS A 13 0.75 14.15 -4.96
N ASP A 14 0.88 13.62 -6.18
CA ASP A 14 0.10 14.04 -7.35
C ASP A 14 -0.65 12.85 -7.93
N ILE A 15 -1.71 12.45 -7.24
CA ILE A 15 -2.44 11.23 -7.58
C ILE A 15 -3.12 11.33 -8.95
N ASP A 16 -3.63 12.51 -9.31
CA ASP A 16 -4.33 12.67 -10.58
C ASP A 16 -3.39 12.47 -11.78
N ALA A 17 -2.17 12.98 -11.69
CA ALA A 17 -1.18 12.79 -12.74
C ALA A 17 -0.79 11.32 -12.90
N VAL A 18 -0.58 10.62 -11.80
CA VAL A 18 -0.19 9.20 -11.84
C VAL A 18 -1.33 8.33 -12.34
N VAL A 19 -2.54 8.56 -11.84
CA VAL A 19 -3.75 7.86 -12.33
C VAL A 19 -3.91 8.04 -13.83
N SER A 20 -3.72 9.26 -14.32
CA SER A 20 -3.84 9.59 -15.75
C SER A 20 -2.86 8.78 -16.61
N ILE A 21 -1.63 8.56 -16.13
CA ILE A 21 -0.65 7.73 -16.83
C ILE A 21 -1.17 6.30 -16.99
N PHE A 22 -1.68 5.72 -15.92
CA PHE A 22 -2.16 4.34 -15.97
C PHE A 22 -3.46 4.20 -16.75
N GLU A 23 -4.33 5.20 -16.70
CA GLU A 23 -5.52 5.22 -17.57
C GLU A 23 -5.11 5.22 -19.06
N ALA A 24 -4.09 6.00 -19.41
CA ALA A 24 -3.57 6.02 -20.79
C ALA A 24 -2.97 4.67 -21.20
N LEU A 25 -2.47 3.89 -20.23
CA LEU A 25 -1.97 2.52 -20.48
C LEU A 25 -3.08 1.48 -20.56
N GLY A 26 -4.33 1.84 -20.28
CA GLY A 26 -5.46 0.93 -20.37
C GLY A 26 -5.97 0.41 -19.01
N PHE A 27 -5.49 0.97 -17.92
CA PHE A 27 -6.00 0.60 -16.59
C PHE A 27 -7.25 1.41 -16.27
N GLU A 28 -8.18 0.79 -15.56
CA GLU A 28 -9.41 1.43 -15.08
C GLU A 28 -9.48 1.39 -13.56
N LYS A 29 -10.02 2.44 -12.96
CA LYS A 29 -10.28 2.48 -11.52
C LYS A 29 -11.36 1.46 -11.17
N LYS A 30 -11.06 0.54 -10.26
CA LYS A 30 -12.01 -0.49 -9.80
C LYS A 30 -12.52 -0.23 -8.39
N HIS A 31 -11.76 0.51 -7.59
CA HIS A 31 -12.10 0.76 -6.20
C HIS A 31 -11.43 2.06 -5.76
N ASN A 32 -12.15 2.86 -4.98
CA ASN A 32 -11.71 4.18 -4.55
C ASN A 32 -11.97 4.36 -3.05
N PRO A 33 -11.25 3.63 -2.18
CA PRO A 33 -11.40 3.87 -0.75
C PRO A 33 -10.72 5.17 -0.34
N THR A 34 -11.33 5.87 0.60
CA THR A 34 -10.71 6.95 1.34
C THR A 34 -10.55 6.49 2.79
N GLY A 35 -9.56 7.02 3.47
CA GLY A 35 -9.30 6.61 4.83
C GLY A 35 -8.43 7.59 5.58
N THR A 36 -8.09 7.21 6.81
CA THR A 36 -7.20 7.97 7.67
C THR A 36 -5.98 7.08 7.97
N SER A 37 -4.79 7.64 7.72
CA SER A 37 -3.56 6.93 8.00
C SER A 37 -3.32 6.80 9.51
N ALA A 38 -2.32 5.99 9.89
CA ALA A 38 -1.92 5.79 11.29
C ALA A 38 -1.54 7.09 12.01
N VAL A 39 -1.11 8.11 11.26
CA VAL A 39 -0.73 9.42 11.81
C VAL A 39 -1.87 10.45 11.72
N GLY A 40 -3.09 10.02 11.37
CA GLY A 40 -4.27 10.88 11.33
C GLY A 40 -4.51 11.63 10.03
N ASN A 41 -3.69 11.42 9.01
CA ASN A 41 -3.86 12.08 7.71
C ASN A 41 -4.86 11.30 6.85
N GLN A 42 -5.76 12.02 6.21
CA GLN A 42 -6.66 11.41 5.23
C GLN A 42 -5.89 11.08 3.95
N TYR A 43 -6.32 10.02 3.30
CA TYR A 43 -5.72 9.60 2.04
C TYR A 43 -6.78 9.09 1.07
N VAL A 44 -6.43 9.12 -0.22
CA VAL A 44 -7.22 8.52 -1.30
C VAL A 44 -6.39 7.40 -1.91
N SER A 45 -7.02 6.28 -2.18
CA SER A 45 -6.35 5.15 -2.80
C SER A 45 -7.22 4.59 -3.92
N TYR A 46 -6.63 4.39 -5.10
CA TYR A 46 -7.30 3.78 -6.23
C TYR A 46 -6.69 2.43 -6.52
N ARG A 47 -7.53 1.42 -6.65
CA ARG A 47 -7.12 0.15 -7.22
C ARG A 47 -7.43 0.20 -8.71
N MET A 48 -6.44 -0.03 -9.55
CA MET A 48 -6.59 0.02 -11.00
C MET A 48 -6.28 -1.35 -11.60
N SER A 49 -7.03 -1.72 -12.63
CA SER A 49 -6.88 -3.00 -13.32
C SER A 49 -6.91 -2.79 -14.82
N ASP A 50 -6.09 -3.55 -15.53
CA ASP A 50 -6.13 -3.60 -16.99
C ASP A 50 -6.99 -4.79 -17.45
N PRO A 51 -7.31 -4.88 -18.78
CA PRO A 51 -8.14 -5.98 -19.28
C PRO A 51 -7.54 -7.38 -19.10
N ASN A 52 -6.23 -7.47 -18.89
CA ASN A 52 -5.53 -8.76 -18.71
C ASN A 52 -5.44 -9.18 -17.24
N GLY A 53 -6.00 -8.41 -16.33
CA GLY A 53 -6.01 -8.74 -14.91
C GLY A 53 -4.81 -8.26 -14.13
N PHE A 54 -3.96 -7.42 -14.69
CA PHE A 54 -2.87 -6.80 -13.93
C PHE A 54 -3.42 -5.65 -13.09
N HIS A 55 -2.82 -5.47 -11.92
CA HIS A 55 -3.26 -4.46 -10.95
C HIS A 55 -2.12 -3.53 -10.56
N VAL A 56 -2.48 -2.29 -10.27
CA VAL A 56 -1.62 -1.33 -9.60
C VAL A 56 -2.47 -0.54 -8.60
N ASP A 57 -1.92 -0.28 -7.42
CA ASP A 57 -2.55 0.58 -6.43
C ASP A 57 -1.85 1.93 -6.42
N ILE A 58 -2.63 3.02 -6.44
CA ILE A 58 -2.11 4.38 -6.43
C ILE A 58 -2.75 5.10 -5.26
N SER A 59 -1.92 5.58 -4.34
CA SER A 59 -2.37 6.23 -3.11
C SER A 59 -1.79 7.62 -3.01
N SER A 60 -2.58 8.54 -2.45
CA SER A 60 -2.10 9.88 -2.16
C SER A 60 -1.20 9.87 -0.93
N SER A 61 -0.31 10.86 -0.86
CA SER A 61 0.53 11.09 0.31
C SER A 61 0.48 12.55 0.69
N THR A 62 0.37 12.82 2.00
CA THR A 62 0.51 14.16 2.56
C THR A 62 1.94 14.44 3.01
N ALA A 63 2.81 13.43 3.00
CA ALA A 63 4.21 13.60 3.35
C ALA A 63 4.94 14.41 2.28
N THR A 64 5.88 15.26 2.70
CA THR A 64 6.75 15.98 1.78
C THR A 64 7.75 14.99 1.19
N ARG A 65 7.63 14.73 -0.12
CA ARG A 65 8.53 13.84 -0.85
C ARG A 65 8.92 14.49 -2.16
N GLU A 66 10.18 14.39 -2.51
CA GLU A 66 10.65 14.83 -3.82
C GLU A 66 10.33 13.80 -4.90
N GLN A 67 10.23 12.53 -4.53
CA GLN A 67 9.97 11.42 -5.42
C GLN A 67 8.80 10.61 -4.91
N ASP A 68 8.08 9.99 -5.84
CA ASP A 68 7.06 9.02 -5.50
C ASP A 68 7.71 7.79 -4.85
N LEU A 69 6.98 7.18 -3.92
CA LEU A 69 7.39 5.92 -3.31
C LEU A 69 6.77 4.79 -4.13
N THR A 70 7.62 3.88 -4.61
CA THR A 70 7.17 2.65 -5.24
C THR A 70 7.40 1.50 -4.27
N CYS A 71 6.35 0.75 -3.98
CA CYS A 71 6.45 -0.41 -3.10
C CYS A 71 5.62 -1.57 -3.67
N ILE A 72 5.72 -2.70 -3.01
CA ILE A 72 4.94 -3.88 -3.34
C ILE A 72 3.78 -3.96 -2.36
N ARG A 73 2.55 -3.96 -2.86
CA ARG A 73 1.40 -4.26 -2.03
C ARG A 73 1.30 -5.75 -1.84
N MET A 74 1.26 -6.19 -0.59
CA MET A 74 1.17 -7.60 -0.24
C MET A 74 0.07 -7.78 0.80
N ASN A 75 -1.02 -8.40 0.39
CA ASN A 75 -2.07 -8.78 1.32
C ASN A 75 -1.79 -10.18 1.87
N VAL A 76 -2.00 -10.34 3.17
CA VAL A 76 -1.75 -11.61 3.87
C VAL A 76 -2.95 -11.97 4.72
N ASP A 77 -3.04 -13.24 5.09
CA ASP A 77 -4.10 -13.73 5.97
C ASP A 77 -3.75 -13.61 7.46
N ASP A 78 -2.50 -13.35 7.79
CA ASP A 78 -2.04 -13.15 9.18
C ASP A 78 -1.02 -12.02 9.22
N PHE A 79 -1.49 -10.83 9.53
CA PHE A 79 -0.66 -9.63 9.56
C PHE A 79 0.46 -9.73 10.60
N ASP A 80 0.13 -10.18 11.80
CA ASP A 80 1.10 -10.20 12.90
C ASP A 80 2.25 -11.15 12.61
N GLU A 81 1.95 -12.31 12.04
CA GLU A 81 2.96 -13.27 11.61
C GLU A 81 3.86 -12.70 10.52
N ALA A 82 3.25 -12.10 9.49
CA ALA A 82 4.01 -11.50 8.40
C ALA A 82 4.88 -10.33 8.87
N TYR A 83 4.32 -9.49 9.74
CA TYR A 83 5.05 -8.36 10.33
C TYR A 83 6.30 -8.85 11.07
N ALA A 84 6.12 -9.82 11.98
CA ALA A 84 7.24 -10.37 12.76
C ALA A 84 8.29 -11.02 11.84
N PHE A 85 7.84 -11.72 10.79
CA PHE A 85 8.74 -12.35 9.82
C PHE A 85 9.63 -11.30 9.13
N LEU A 86 9.06 -10.19 8.70
CA LEU A 86 9.78 -9.13 8.00
C LEU A 86 10.71 -8.35 8.95
N ILE A 87 10.24 -8.02 10.14
CA ILE A 87 11.07 -7.33 11.14
C ILE A 87 12.29 -8.17 11.50
N ALA A 88 12.12 -9.49 11.66
CA ALA A 88 13.24 -10.39 11.96
C ALA A 88 14.30 -10.42 10.86
N ARG A 89 13.94 -10.01 9.65
CA ARG A 89 14.86 -9.95 8.50
C ARG A 89 15.39 -8.55 8.21
N GLY A 90 15.20 -7.62 9.14
CA GLY A 90 15.76 -6.28 9.05
C GLY A 90 14.87 -5.23 8.43
N PHE A 91 13.62 -5.56 8.11
CA PHE A 91 12.67 -4.54 7.67
C PHE A 91 12.34 -3.60 8.82
N LYS A 92 12.05 -2.34 8.48
CA LYS A 92 11.72 -1.31 9.45
C LYS A 92 10.39 -0.67 9.11
N ASN A 93 9.58 -0.44 10.15
CA ASN A 93 8.37 0.34 10.05
C ASN A 93 8.73 1.82 10.19
N MET A 94 8.59 2.59 9.11
CA MET A 94 8.98 4.00 9.06
C MET A 94 8.03 4.93 9.82
N GLN A 95 6.94 4.40 10.36
CA GLN A 95 5.97 5.15 11.15
C GLN A 95 6.13 4.88 12.64
N ASN A 96 7.36 4.66 13.10
CA ASN A 96 7.72 4.43 14.50
C ASN A 96 6.92 3.28 15.12
N SER A 97 6.85 2.15 14.42
CA SER A 97 6.09 0.97 14.81
C SER A 97 4.57 1.17 14.85
N THR A 98 4.07 2.27 14.30
CA THR A 98 2.63 2.50 14.19
C THR A 98 2.05 1.69 13.04
N VAL A 99 0.90 1.06 13.29
CA VAL A 99 0.15 0.29 12.30
C VAL A 99 -1.22 0.92 12.14
N THR A 100 -1.66 1.15 10.91
CA THR A 100 -3.02 1.60 10.65
C THR A 100 -3.98 0.44 10.87
N ASP A 101 -4.91 0.61 11.79
CA ASP A 101 -5.92 -0.40 12.10
C ASP A 101 -7.30 0.28 12.02
N THR A 102 -8.08 -0.07 10.99
CA THR A 102 -9.40 0.51 10.78
C THR A 102 -10.51 -0.38 11.34
N GLY A 103 -10.17 -1.50 11.99
CA GLY A 103 -11.12 -2.52 12.42
C GLY A 103 -11.49 -3.49 11.31
N SER A 104 -11.40 -3.08 10.04
CA SER A 104 -11.63 -3.94 8.88
C SER A 104 -10.34 -4.26 8.13
N ALA A 105 -9.25 -3.59 8.46
CA ALA A 105 -7.93 -3.84 7.86
C ALA A 105 -6.83 -3.39 8.81
N LYS A 106 -5.70 -4.09 8.74
CA LYS A 106 -4.43 -3.64 9.32
C LYS A 106 -3.46 -3.38 8.19
N ALA A 107 -2.71 -2.29 8.25
CA ALA A 107 -1.77 -1.92 7.20
C ALA A 107 -0.58 -1.16 7.73
N CYS A 108 0.57 -1.39 7.15
CA CYS A 108 1.75 -0.54 7.34
C CYS A 108 2.70 -0.70 6.15
N ILE A 109 3.60 0.27 6.00
CA ILE A 109 4.68 0.18 5.01
C ILE A 109 5.97 -0.14 5.74
N LEU A 110 6.60 -1.23 5.33
CA LEU A 110 7.89 -1.67 5.84
C LEU A 110 8.94 -1.49 4.77
N TYR A 111 10.13 -1.02 5.17
CA TYR A 111 11.26 -0.85 4.25
C TYR A 111 12.31 -1.90 4.51
N SER A 112 12.78 -2.52 3.43
CA SER A 112 13.85 -3.52 3.49
C SER A 112 15.19 -2.87 3.86
N PRO A 113 16.18 -3.67 4.28
CA PRO A 113 17.53 -3.15 4.48
C PRO A 113 18.14 -2.50 3.24
N SER A 114 17.71 -2.92 2.04
CA SER A 114 18.19 -2.36 0.77
C SER A 114 17.33 -1.22 0.24
N GLY A 115 16.19 -0.91 0.89
CA GLY A 115 15.43 0.30 0.63
C GLY A 115 14.10 0.14 -0.10
N PHE A 116 13.74 -1.05 -0.60
CA PHE A 116 12.41 -1.20 -1.21
C PHE A 116 11.33 -1.33 -0.13
N GLY A 117 10.13 -0.92 -0.47
CA GLY A 117 8.99 -0.95 0.46
C GLY A 117 8.03 -2.09 0.20
N ILE A 118 7.44 -2.60 1.27
CA ILE A 118 6.29 -3.50 1.21
C ILE A 118 5.14 -2.81 1.94
N ASN A 119 4.02 -2.62 1.24
CA ASN A 119 2.76 -2.20 1.86
C ASN A 119 2.04 -3.46 2.30
N LEU A 120 2.20 -3.78 3.59
CA LEU A 120 1.67 -5.01 4.18
C LEU A 120 0.25 -4.77 4.67
N ILE A 121 -0.69 -5.60 4.23
CA ILE A 121 -2.11 -5.41 4.50
C ILE A 121 -2.75 -6.74 4.86
N GLN A 122 -3.65 -6.71 5.84
CA GLN A 122 -4.59 -7.79 6.11
C GLN A 122 -5.99 -7.19 6.16
N HIS A 123 -6.91 -7.69 5.34
CA HIS A 123 -8.32 -7.39 5.46
C HIS A 123 -8.95 -8.33 6.49
N ILE A 124 -9.60 -7.73 7.47
CA ILE A 124 -10.24 -8.46 8.56
C ILE A 124 -11.74 -8.46 8.28
N ARG A 125 -12.29 -9.64 8.04
CA ARG A 125 -13.74 -9.79 7.86
C ARG A 125 -14.41 -9.91 9.21
N LYS A 126 -15.46 -9.16 9.37
CA LYS A 126 -16.29 -9.23 10.58
C LYS A 126 -17.64 -9.84 10.23
#